data_d57ca3bae4c9e1f45f8dd5b690d453df
#
_entry.id   d57ca3bae4c9e1f45f8dd5b690d453df
#
_cell.length_a   1.000
_cell.length_b   1.000
_cell.length_c   1.000
_cell.angle_alpha   90.00
_cell.angle_beta   90.00
_cell.angle_gamma   90.00
#
_symmetry.space_group_name_H-M   'P 1'
#
loop_
_entity.id
_entity.type
_entity.pdbx_description
1 polymer ?
#
loop_
_entity_poly.entity_id
_entity_poly.type
_entity_poly.pdbx_seq_one_letter_code
_entity_poly.pdbx_strand_id
1 'polypeptide(L)'
;MSSLVLITLCVSALYGWVAWRLQRTPSAVSVRILLPLALLAHGALIFHSMLGQGDIRLGFGNSLSTIFWLTALVYWLASQGAPLARLQSWVSGLAGLSVLVMAFFTATHAIPNSQALALRAHPVVSFLASGLLAAAAIVIKGAEVRIRAAGGLD
;
A
#
# COMPACT_ATOMS: atom_id res chain seq x y z
N MET A 1 21.26 -13.89 -5.58
CA MET A 1 20.08 -12.99 -5.49
C MET A 1 20.55 -11.68 -4.90
N SER A 2 20.20 -10.54 -5.49
CA SER A 2 20.55 -9.25 -4.90
C SER A 2 19.81 -9.09 -3.56
N SER A 3 20.45 -8.43 -2.59
CA SER A 3 19.86 -8.15 -1.27
C SER A 3 18.49 -7.46 -1.38
N LEU A 4 18.31 -6.63 -2.40
CA LEU A 4 17.07 -5.94 -2.69
C LEU A 4 15.91 -6.91 -3.01
N VAL A 5 16.16 -7.94 -3.82
CA VAL A 5 15.13 -8.95 -4.14
C VAL A 5 14.71 -9.70 -2.89
N LEU A 6 15.66 -10.05 -2.02
CA LEU A 6 15.36 -10.72 -0.76
C LEU A 6 14.47 -9.85 0.13
N ILE A 7 14.82 -8.57 0.29
CA ILE A 7 14.02 -7.61 1.09
C ILE A 7 12.60 -7.48 0.51
N THR A 8 12.46 -7.38 -0.81
CA THR A 8 11.17 -7.29 -1.49
C THR A 8 10.30 -8.52 -1.20
N LEU A 9 10.88 -9.72 -1.30
CA LEU A 9 10.18 -10.96 -0.97
C LEU A 9 9.77 -11.03 0.51
N CYS A 10 10.64 -10.60 1.42
CA CYS A 10 10.33 -10.55 2.85
C CYS A 10 9.18 -9.58 3.15
N VAL A 11 9.17 -8.40 2.53
CA VAL A 11 8.08 -7.41 2.72
C VAL A 11 6.76 -7.95 2.17
N SER A 12 6.77 -8.57 0.99
CA SER A 12 5.58 -9.19 0.41
C SER A 12 5.06 -10.33 1.28
N ALA A 13 5.94 -11.23 1.76
CA ALA A 13 5.58 -12.32 2.66
C ALA A 13 4.99 -11.80 3.98
N LEU A 14 5.55 -10.71 4.52
CA LEU A 14 5.05 -10.08 5.74
C LEU A 14 3.62 -9.56 5.55
N TYR A 15 3.32 -8.90 4.43
CA TYR A 15 1.95 -8.49 4.10
C TYR A 15 1.00 -9.68 3.93
N GLY A 16 1.43 -10.74 3.26
CA GLY A 16 0.65 -11.98 3.11
C GLY A 16 0.33 -12.62 4.47
N TRP A 17 1.31 -12.67 5.36
CA TRP A 17 1.13 -13.17 6.72
C TRP A 17 0.16 -12.28 7.52
N VAL A 18 0.32 -10.97 7.46
CA VAL A 18 -0.60 -10.01 8.12
C VAL A 18 -2.02 -10.16 7.58
N ALA A 19 -2.18 -10.25 6.26
CA ALA A 19 -3.48 -10.45 5.63
C ALA A 19 -4.17 -11.75 6.11
N TRP A 20 -3.42 -12.83 6.17
CA TRP A 20 -3.91 -14.10 6.68
C TRP A 20 -4.28 -14.04 8.18
N ARG A 21 -3.46 -13.38 9.01
CA ARG A 21 -3.75 -13.22 10.45
C ARG A 21 -4.98 -12.36 10.70
N LEU A 22 -5.16 -11.29 9.93
CA LEU A 22 -6.35 -10.42 10.01
C LEU A 22 -7.66 -11.18 9.77
N GLN A 23 -7.64 -12.21 8.92
CA GLN A 23 -8.82 -13.05 8.68
C GLN A 23 -9.11 -13.99 9.85
N ARG A 24 -8.09 -14.45 10.57
CA ARG A 24 -8.23 -15.44 11.64
C ARG A 24 -8.34 -14.84 13.03
N THR A 25 -7.49 -13.85 13.33
CA THR A 25 -7.39 -13.22 14.65
C THR A 25 -7.14 -11.71 14.51
N PRO A 26 -8.19 -10.93 14.19
CA PRO A 26 -8.06 -9.50 13.89
C PRO A 26 -7.43 -8.66 15.01
N SER A 27 -7.66 -9.04 16.26
CA SER A 27 -7.18 -8.34 17.46
C SER A 27 -5.77 -8.73 17.91
N ALA A 28 -5.06 -9.58 17.14
CA ALA A 28 -3.73 -10.03 17.53
C ALA A 28 -2.75 -8.86 17.65
N VAL A 29 -2.04 -8.76 18.78
CA VAL A 29 -0.99 -7.75 19.02
C VAL A 29 0.07 -7.77 17.90
N SER A 30 0.40 -8.96 17.40
CA SER A 30 1.33 -9.14 16.29
C SER A 30 0.93 -8.36 15.02
N VAL A 31 -0.38 -8.29 14.70
CA VAL A 31 -0.86 -7.52 13.54
C VAL A 31 -0.67 -6.02 13.75
N ARG A 32 -0.93 -5.53 14.98
CA ARG A 32 -0.77 -4.11 15.33
C ARG A 32 0.68 -3.62 15.20
N ILE A 33 1.66 -4.52 15.37
CA ILE A 33 3.08 -4.20 15.26
C ILE A 33 3.58 -4.44 13.81
N LEU A 34 3.24 -5.58 13.22
CA LEU A 34 3.82 -6.00 11.96
C LEU A 34 3.25 -5.27 10.75
N LEU A 35 1.99 -4.82 10.80
CA LEU A 35 1.43 -4.04 9.70
C LEU A 35 2.12 -2.68 9.52
N PRO A 36 2.30 -1.83 10.55
CA PRO A 36 3.09 -0.60 10.39
C PRO A 36 4.54 -0.86 10.01
N LEU A 37 5.17 -1.94 10.48
CA LEU A 37 6.51 -2.32 10.04
C LEU A 37 6.54 -2.68 8.55
N ALA A 38 5.56 -3.42 8.07
CA ALA A 38 5.42 -3.72 6.63
C ALA A 38 5.22 -2.45 5.80
N LEU A 39 4.38 -1.52 6.28
CA LEU A 39 4.16 -0.23 5.64
C LEU A 39 5.45 0.62 5.58
N LEU A 40 6.21 0.68 6.66
CA LEU A 40 7.48 1.41 6.70
C LEU A 40 8.53 0.80 5.76
N ALA A 41 8.68 -0.53 5.78
CA ALA A 41 9.61 -1.24 4.90
C ALA A 41 9.22 -1.07 3.42
N HIS A 42 7.92 -1.14 3.10
CA HIS A 42 7.42 -0.92 1.75
C HIS A 42 7.65 0.52 1.28
N GLY A 43 7.37 1.52 2.13
CA GLY A 43 7.65 2.93 1.83
C GLY A 43 9.14 3.16 1.58
N ALA A 44 10.03 2.54 2.37
CA ALA A 44 11.48 2.61 2.16
C ALA A 44 11.92 2.00 0.82
N LEU A 45 11.32 0.87 0.40
CA LEU A 45 11.56 0.27 -0.92
C LEU A 45 11.12 1.19 -2.06
N ILE A 46 9.93 1.80 -1.95
CA ILE A 46 9.43 2.77 -2.93
C ILE A 46 10.39 3.97 -3.02
N PHE A 47 10.74 4.55 -1.87
CA PHE A 47 11.65 5.68 -1.80
C PHE A 47 13.00 5.36 -2.45
N HIS A 48 13.59 4.21 -2.10
CA HIS A 48 14.85 3.76 -2.69
C HIS A 48 14.75 3.57 -4.20
N SER A 49 13.66 2.96 -4.68
CA SER A 49 13.47 2.67 -6.11
C SER A 49 13.19 3.91 -6.95
N MET A 50 12.50 4.91 -6.39
CA MET A 50 12.12 6.13 -7.10
C MET A 50 13.16 7.24 -7.00
N LEU A 51 13.88 7.35 -5.88
CA LEU A 51 14.75 8.49 -5.58
C LEU A 51 16.21 8.10 -5.32
N GLY A 52 16.51 6.82 -5.21
CA GLY A 52 17.84 6.33 -4.79
C GLY A 52 18.99 6.63 -5.76
N GLN A 53 18.73 7.17 -6.96
CA GLN A 53 19.72 7.50 -7.99
C GLN A 53 19.76 9.00 -8.37
N GLY A 54 19.20 9.86 -7.54
CA GLY A 54 19.23 11.32 -7.73
C GLY A 54 18.12 11.89 -8.58
N ASP A 55 17.67 11.20 -9.62
CA ASP A 55 16.52 11.59 -10.43
C ASP A 55 15.26 10.82 -10.04
N ILE A 56 14.08 11.42 -10.22
CA ILE A 56 12.82 10.71 -10.04
C ILE A 56 12.67 9.70 -11.16
N ARG A 57 12.54 8.44 -10.79
CA ARG A 57 12.30 7.33 -11.72
C ARG A 57 10.89 6.80 -11.55
N LEU A 58 10.07 7.00 -12.58
CA LEU A 58 8.72 6.48 -12.62
C LEU A 58 8.62 5.30 -13.59
N GLY A 59 7.89 4.29 -13.16
CA GLY A 59 7.56 3.11 -13.95
C GLY A 59 6.25 2.53 -13.46
N PHE A 60 5.67 1.63 -14.24
CA PHE A 60 4.39 1.00 -13.91
C PHE A 60 4.43 0.34 -12.53
N GLY A 61 5.46 -0.47 -12.25
CA GLY A 61 5.58 -1.18 -10.97
C GLY A 61 5.67 -0.22 -9.77
N ASN A 62 6.50 0.82 -9.87
CA ASN A 62 6.66 1.82 -8.80
C ASN A 62 5.37 2.59 -8.56
N SER A 63 4.69 3.01 -9.62
CA SER A 63 3.45 3.78 -9.53
C SER A 63 2.33 2.97 -8.90
N LEU A 64 2.13 1.74 -9.37
CA LEU A 64 1.14 0.81 -8.82
C LEU A 64 1.42 0.51 -7.35
N SER A 65 2.68 0.24 -7.01
CA SER A 65 3.11 -0.06 -5.65
C SER A 65 2.88 1.12 -4.71
N THR A 66 3.15 2.35 -5.17
CA THR A 66 2.91 3.58 -4.40
C THR A 66 1.41 3.78 -4.12
N ILE A 67 0.54 3.55 -5.11
CA ILE A 67 -0.92 3.68 -4.93
C ILE A 67 -1.42 2.68 -3.88
N PHE A 68 -1.04 1.41 -3.98
CA PHE A 68 -1.48 0.40 -3.00
C PHE A 68 -0.87 0.61 -1.62
N TRP A 69 0.37 1.08 -1.54
CA TRP A 69 0.99 1.45 -0.27
C TRP A 69 0.24 2.59 0.42
N LEU A 70 -0.05 3.68 -0.30
CA LEU A 70 -0.82 4.80 0.24
C LEU A 70 -2.23 4.38 0.64
N THR A 71 -2.90 3.55 -0.19
CA THR A 71 -4.21 2.99 0.15
C THR A 71 -4.14 2.20 1.45
N ALA A 72 -3.14 1.34 1.61
CA ALA A 72 -2.97 0.54 2.81
C ALA A 72 -2.65 1.39 4.05
N LEU A 73 -1.83 2.44 3.89
CA LEU A 73 -1.49 3.39 4.94
C LEU A 73 -2.71 4.18 5.41
N VAL A 74 -3.45 4.78 4.48
CA VAL A 74 -4.66 5.58 4.80
C VAL A 74 -5.71 4.68 5.44
N TYR A 75 -5.90 3.48 4.89
CA TYR A 75 -6.85 2.53 5.45
C TYR A 75 -6.45 2.06 6.84
N TRP A 76 -5.17 1.79 7.09
CA TRP A 76 -4.66 1.46 8.41
C TRP A 76 -4.92 2.58 9.42
N LEU A 77 -4.65 3.83 9.07
CA LEU A 77 -4.95 4.99 9.92
C LEU A 77 -6.44 5.12 10.20
N ALA A 78 -7.29 4.99 9.18
CA ALA A 78 -8.74 5.09 9.31
C ALA A 78 -9.37 3.94 10.11
N SER A 79 -8.75 2.77 10.13
CA SER A 79 -9.27 1.57 10.79
C SER A 79 -8.98 1.49 12.28
N GLN A 80 -8.24 2.45 12.86
CA GLN A 80 -7.84 2.40 14.28
C GLN A 80 -9.03 2.38 15.27
N GLY A 81 -10.23 2.77 14.86
CA GLY A 81 -11.44 2.77 15.69
C GLY A 81 -12.59 1.91 15.16
N ALA A 82 -12.42 1.18 14.05
CA ALA A 82 -13.51 0.49 13.39
C ALA A 82 -13.19 -1.00 13.13
N PRO A 83 -14.16 -1.93 13.23
CA PRO A 83 -13.96 -3.37 13.00
C PRO A 83 -13.92 -3.67 11.50
N LEU A 84 -12.92 -3.16 10.78
CA LEU A 84 -12.77 -3.32 9.33
C LEU A 84 -11.71 -4.36 8.95
N ALA A 85 -11.41 -5.31 9.84
CA ALA A 85 -10.32 -6.27 9.69
C ALA A 85 -10.36 -7.07 8.38
N ARG A 86 -11.55 -7.42 7.89
CA ARG A 86 -11.70 -8.17 6.65
C ARG A 86 -11.26 -7.35 5.43
N LEU A 87 -11.66 -6.09 5.36
CA LEU A 87 -11.22 -5.19 4.28
C LEU A 87 -9.73 -4.88 4.39
N GLN A 88 -9.22 -4.67 5.59
CA GLN A 88 -7.80 -4.46 5.85
C GLN A 88 -6.96 -5.66 5.40
N SER A 89 -7.46 -6.89 5.55
CA SER A 89 -6.82 -8.09 5.03
C SER A 89 -6.64 -8.03 3.51
N TRP A 90 -7.70 -7.69 2.77
CA TRP A 90 -7.63 -7.57 1.31
C TRP A 90 -6.68 -6.47 0.87
N VAL A 91 -6.76 -5.29 1.51
CA VAL A 91 -5.87 -4.16 1.20
C VAL A 91 -4.41 -4.52 1.46
N SER A 92 -4.12 -5.20 2.58
CA SER A 92 -2.77 -5.67 2.90
C SER A 92 -2.27 -6.71 1.88
N GLY A 93 -3.13 -7.64 1.45
CA GLY A 93 -2.79 -8.62 0.42
C GLY A 93 -2.44 -7.97 -0.92
N LEU A 94 -3.24 -6.99 -1.35
CA LEU A 94 -2.98 -6.22 -2.57
C LEU A 94 -1.71 -5.38 -2.47
N ALA A 95 -1.43 -4.77 -1.31
CA ALA A 95 -0.17 -4.08 -1.07
C ALA A 95 1.03 -5.03 -1.18
N GLY A 96 0.94 -6.23 -0.60
CA GLY A 96 1.99 -7.25 -0.72
C GLY A 96 2.21 -7.71 -2.16
N LEU A 97 1.13 -7.89 -2.93
CA LEU A 97 1.21 -8.23 -4.35
C LEU A 97 1.86 -7.11 -5.16
N SER A 98 1.54 -5.84 -4.87
CA SER A 98 2.13 -4.70 -5.57
C SER A 98 3.64 -4.57 -5.36
N VAL A 99 4.16 -5.00 -4.20
CA VAL A 99 5.60 -5.09 -3.94
C VAL A 99 6.27 -6.08 -4.90
N LEU A 100 5.62 -7.23 -5.17
CA LEU A 100 6.13 -8.19 -6.16
C LEU A 100 6.08 -7.60 -7.58
N VAL A 101 4.98 -6.94 -7.95
CA VAL A 101 4.88 -6.28 -9.26
C VAL A 101 6.00 -5.27 -9.45
N MET A 102 6.34 -4.48 -8.43
CA MET A 102 7.47 -3.54 -8.46
C MET A 102 8.81 -4.27 -8.72
N ALA A 103 8.99 -5.47 -8.17
CA ALA A 103 10.21 -6.25 -8.36
C ALA A 103 10.34 -6.85 -9.77
N PHE A 104 9.22 -7.23 -10.40
CA PHE A 104 9.21 -7.81 -11.75
C PHE A 104 9.19 -6.75 -12.85
N PHE A 105 8.49 -5.63 -12.64
CA PHE A 105 8.39 -4.53 -13.60
C PHE A 105 9.40 -3.43 -13.26
N THR A 106 10.66 -3.71 -13.52
CA THR A 106 11.79 -2.81 -13.20
C THR A 106 12.01 -1.69 -14.23
N ALA A 107 11.30 -1.72 -15.36
CA ALA A 107 11.41 -0.69 -16.38
C ALA A 107 10.92 0.66 -15.81
N THR A 108 11.86 1.59 -15.65
CA THR A 108 11.60 2.94 -15.14
C THR A 108 12.18 3.97 -16.10
N HIS A 109 11.52 5.11 -16.22
CA HIS A 109 11.98 6.26 -16.97
C HIS A 109 12.39 7.36 -16.00
N ALA A 110 13.61 7.86 -16.13
CA ALA A 110 14.04 9.04 -15.40
C ALA A 110 13.31 10.27 -15.96
N ILE A 111 12.79 11.12 -15.09
CA ILE A 111 12.17 12.39 -15.50
C ILE A 111 13.28 13.42 -15.61
N PRO A 112 13.58 13.94 -16.83
CA PRO A 112 14.58 14.99 -17.01
C PRO A 112 14.22 16.21 -16.19
N ASN A 113 15.25 16.89 -15.65
CA ASN A 113 15.08 18.12 -14.84
C ASN A 113 14.18 17.95 -13.60
N SER A 114 14.07 16.73 -13.07
CA SER A 114 13.27 16.45 -11.88
C SER A 114 13.77 17.17 -10.60
N GLN A 115 14.83 18.00 -10.71
CA GLN A 115 15.29 18.84 -9.61
C GLN A 115 14.34 20.02 -9.30
N ALA A 116 13.49 20.43 -10.24
CA ALA A 116 12.50 21.47 -10.01
C ALA A 116 11.45 20.98 -8.99
N LEU A 117 11.20 21.78 -7.95
CA LEU A 117 10.29 21.45 -6.86
C LEU A 117 8.88 21.09 -7.37
N ALA A 118 8.38 21.81 -8.38
CA ALA A 118 7.07 21.55 -8.96
C ALA A 118 6.98 20.16 -9.61
N LEU A 119 8.05 19.71 -10.30
CA LEU A 119 8.11 18.39 -10.92
C LEU A 119 8.22 17.26 -9.88
N ARG A 120 8.81 17.53 -8.71
CA ARG A 120 8.84 16.57 -7.59
C ARG A 120 7.50 16.50 -6.86
N ALA A 121 6.85 17.64 -6.68
CA ALA A 121 5.58 17.72 -5.97
C ALA A 121 4.44 17.07 -6.75
N HIS A 122 4.41 17.20 -8.07
CA HIS A 122 3.30 16.70 -8.89
C HIS A 122 3.05 15.19 -8.76
N PRO A 123 4.02 14.29 -8.91
CA PRO A 123 3.80 12.85 -8.68
C PRO A 123 3.37 12.55 -7.25
N VAL A 124 3.95 13.21 -6.25
CA VAL A 124 3.59 13.01 -4.84
C VAL A 124 2.13 13.36 -4.60
N VAL A 125 1.68 14.52 -5.06
CA VAL A 125 0.28 14.95 -4.93
C VAL A 125 -0.65 14.00 -5.70
N SER A 126 -0.28 13.58 -6.90
CA SER A 126 -1.08 12.64 -7.71
C SER A 126 -1.22 11.29 -7.04
N PHE A 127 -0.15 10.74 -6.48
CA PHE A 127 -0.20 9.47 -5.75
C PHE A 127 -1.00 9.59 -4.44
N LEU A 128 -0.83 10.69 -3.69
CA LEU A 128 -1.63 10.96 -2.50
C LEU A 128 -3.12 11.03 -2.84
N ALA A 129 -3.49 11.79 -3.86
CA ALA A 129 -4.88 11.88 -4.32
C ALA A 129 -5.43 10.51 -4.73
N SER A 130 -4.68 9.73 -5.50
CA SER A 130 -5.09 8.39 -5.92
C SER A 130 -5.25 7.43 -4.74
N GLY A 131 -4.32 7.46 -3.79
CA GLY A 131 -4.39 6.64 -2.57
C GLY A 131 -5.58 7.02 -1.67
N LEU A 132 -5.86 8.31 -1.52
CA LEU A 132 -7.02 8.82 -0.77
C LEU A 132 -8.34 8.42 -1.44
N LEU A 133 -8.43 8.55 -2.78
CA LEU A 133 -9.63 8.13 -3.53
C LEU A 133 -9.86 6.62 -3.41
N ALA A 134 -8.82 5.82 -3.54
CA ALA A 134 -8.92 4.36 -3.37
C ALA A 134 -9.36 4.00 -1.93
N ALA A 135 -8.79 4.64 -0.91
CA ALA A 135 -9.19 4.43 0.47
C ALA A 135 -10.65 4.87 0.72
N ALA A 136 -11.07 6.01 0.19
CA ALA A 136 -12.45 6.49 0.29
C ALA A 136 -13.44 5.52 -0.37
N ALA A 137 -13.12 5.02 -1.56
CA ALA A 137 -13.96 4.03 -2.26
C ALA A 137 -14.12 2.74 -1.43
N ILE A 138 -13.04 2.25 -0.80
CA ILE A 138 -13.09 1.06 0.07
C ILE A 138 -13.98 1.32 1.30
N VAL A 139 -13.83 2.49 1.94
CA VAL A 139 -14.62 2.85 3.13
C VAL A 139 -16.11 2.97 2.78
N ILE A 140 -16.44 3.66 1.68
CA ILE A 140 -17.82 3.82 1.20
C ILE A 140 -18.43 2.46 0.89
N LYS A 141 -17.71 1.61 0.15
CA LYS A 141 -18.19 0.27 -0.19
C LYS A 141 -18.39 -0.61 1.05
N GLY A 142 -17.48 -0.52 2.02
CA GLY A 142 -17.62 -1.21 3.29
C GLY A 142 -18.81 -0.71 4.12
N ALA A 143 -19.16 0.56 4.06
CA ALA A 143 -20.34 1.13 4.69
C ALA A 143 -21.63 0.65 4.00
N GLU A 144 -21.67 0.69 2.66
CA GLU A 144 -22.79 0.20 1.86
C GLU A 144 -23.14 -1.27 2.17
N VAL A 145 -22.12 -2.14 2.20
CA VAL A 145 -22.30 -3.57 2.54
C VAL A 145 -22.89 -3.74 3.94
N ARG A 146 -22.46 -2.93 4.90
CA ARG A 146 -23.00 -2.99 6.28
C ARG A 146 -24.46 -2.52 6.35
N ILE A 147 -24.79 -1.44 5.65
CA ILE A 147 -26.18 -0.93 5.60
C ILE A 147 -27.10 -1.97 4.98
N ARG A 148 -26.70 -2.58 3.86
CA ARG A 148 -27.50 -3.64 3.21
C ARG A 148 -27.67 -4.86 4.11
N ALA A 149 -26.64 -5.26 4.86
CA ALA A 149 -26.72 -6.37 5.79
C ALA A 149 -27.62 -6.06 7.00
N ALA A 150 -27.72 -4.81 7.42
CA ALA A 150 -28.58 -4.38 8.51
C ALA A 150 -30.06 -4.16 8.08
N GLY A 151 -30.29 -3.71 6.84
CA GLY A 151 -31.63 -3.47 6.28
C GLY A 151 -32.24 -4.66 5.56
N GLY A 152 -31.51 -5.74 5.34
CA GLY A 152 -31.96 -6.96 4.65
C GLY A 152 -32.65 -7.98 5.58
N LEU A 153 -33.19 -7.54 6.71
CA LEU A 153 -34.00 -8.35 7.63
C LEU A 153 -35.52 -8.05 7.49
N ASP A 154 -35.93 -7.38 6.40
CA ASP A 154 -37.33 -7.18 6.05
C ASP A 154 -37.79 -8.18 5.00
#